data_7796b4247b1fc4ccd40f73ec8205cb90
#
_entry.id   7796b4247b1fc4ccd40f73ec8205cb90
#
_cell.length_a   1.000
_cell.length_b   1.000
_cell.length_c   1.000
_cell.angle_alpha   90.00
_cell.angle_beta   90.00
_cell.angle_gamma   90.00
#
_symmetry.space_group_name_H-M   'P 1'
#
loop_
_entity.id
_entity.type
_entity.pdbx_description
1 polymer ?
#
loop_
_entity_poly.entity_id
_entity_poly.type
_entity_poly.pdbx_seq_one_letter_code
_entity_poly.pdbx_strand_id
1 'polypeptide(L)'
;SKNTPIEHMKTFYTDFDKMRGEKYDGMIITGAPVEQMDFEEVTYWDEITEIFDWARTHVTSTLYICWAAQAGLYHHYGVPKYALDKKMFGIFEHRTLQPLHPIFRGFDDMFYVPHSRHTEVRREDIQKVPELTLLSESEDAGVYMAVARGGREFFVTCLLYTSDAAD
;
A
#
# COMPACT_ATOMS: atom_id res chain seq x y z
N SER A 1 18.72 3.77 6.29
CA SER A 1 19.37 4.66 7.24
C SER A 1 19.68 3.91 8.52
N LYS A 2 20.95 3.85 8.89
CA LYS A 2 21.44 3.10 10.06
C LYS A 2 21.04 3.72 11.41
N ASN A 3 20.26 4.78 11.42
CA ASN A 3 19.92 5.52 12.63
C ASN A 3 18.50 6.10 12.53
N THR A 4 17.49 5.23 12.48
CA THR A 4 16.19 5.68 13.00
C THR A 4 16.32 5.56 14.51
N PRO A 5 16.35 6.67 15.27
CA PRO A 5 16.56 6.58 16.70
C PRO A 5 15.47 5.73 17.35
N ILE A 6 15.88 4.89 18.30
CA ILE A 6 14.97 4.13 19.18
C ILE A 6 13.87 5.04 19.75
N GLU A 7 14.15 6.32 19.96
CA GLU A 7 13.20 7.34 20.39
C GLU A 7 12.05 7.57 19.41
N HIS A 8 12.29 7.54 18.08
CA HIS A 8 11.24 7.66 17.08
C HIS A 8 10.28 6.47 17.11
N MET A 9 10.81 5.27 17.29
CA MET A 9 9.97 4.07 17.43
C MET A 9 9.17 4.11 18.74
N LYS A 10 9.77 4.54 19.83
CA LYS A 10 9.06 4.69 21.11
C LYS A 10 7.94 5.72 21.02
N THR A 11 8.14 6.83 20.33
CA THR A 11 7.12 7.87 20.12
C THR A 11 5.96 7.31 19.30
N PHE A 12 6.25 6.55 18.23
CA PHE A 12 5.24 5.92 17.39
C PHE A 12 4.33 4.96 18.19
N TYR A 13 4.91 4.08 18.98
CA TYR A 13 4.14 3.14 19.82
C TYR A 13 3.33 3.84 20.89
N THR A 14 3.88 4.86 21.51
CA THR A 14 3.18 5.66 22.51
C THR A 14 1.96 6.36 21.89
N ASP A 15 2.10 6.87 20.68
CA ASP A 15 1.02 7.55 19.98
C ASP A 15 -0.08 6.57 19.57
N PHE A 16 0.25 5.36 19.14
CA PHE A 16 -0.75 4.33 18.83
C PHE A 16 -1.53 3.91 20.08
N ASP A 17 -0.87 3.72 21.20
CA ASP A 17 -1.55 3.39 22.46
C ASP A 17 -2.58 4.46 22.87
N LYS A 18 -2.28 5.73 22.60
CA LYS A 18 -3.23 6.84 22.81
C LYS A 18 -4.42 6.80 21.86
N MET A 19 -4.20 6.36 20.62
CA MET A 19 -5.24 6.29 19.58
C MET A 19 -6.16 5.07 19.72
N ARG A 20 -5.69 4.03 20.37
CA ARG A 20 -6.29 2.69 20.38
C ARG A 20 -7.77 2.65 20.78
N GLY A 21 -8.21 3.53 21.66
CA GLY A 21 -9.58 3.61 22.14
C GLY A 21 -10.48 4.54 21.34
N GLU A 22 -9.97 5.22 20.32
CA GLU A 22 -10.71 6.23 19.57
C GLU A 22 -11.08 5.75 18.17
N LYS A 23 -12.09 6.41 17.58
CA LYS A 23 -12.52 6.14 16.20
C LYS A 23 -12.18 7.31 15.30
N TYR A 24 -11.85 7.01 14.04
CA TYR A 24 -11.43 8.00 13.05
C TYR A 24 -12.19 7.81 11.73
N ASP A 25 -12.36 8.90 10.98
CA ASP A 25 -12.99 8.86 9.66
C ASP A 25 -12.04 8.32 8.58
N GLY A 26 -10.76 8.65 8.67
CA GLY A 26 -9.77 8.23 7.69
C GLY A 26 -8.38 8.03 8.30
N MET A 27 -7.59 7.16 7.67
CA MET A 27 -6.22 6.88 8.05
C MET A 27 -5.39 6.63 6.80
N ILE A 28 -4.16 7.14 6.80
CA ILE A 28 -3.18 6.86 5.75
C ILE A 28 -2.02 6.11 6.37
N ILE A 29 -1.71 4.93 5.84
CA ILE A 29 -0.56 4.13 6.25
C ILE A 29 0.44 4.12 5.09
N THR A 30 1.60 4.72 5.32
CA THR A 30 2.64 4.86 4.32
C THR A 30 3.66 3.73 4.40
N GLY A 31 4.46 3.60 3.34
CA GLY A 31 5.47 2.57 3.25
C GLY A 31 6.73 2.85 4.04
N ALA A 32 7.59 1.85 4.07
CA ALA A 32 8.92 1.90 4.67
C ALA A 32 9.92 1.22 3.71
N PRO A 33 11.22 1.53 3.82
CA PRO A 33 12.24 1.00 2.91
C PRO A 33 12.65 -0.44 3.25
N VAL A 34 11.69 -1.34 3.34
CA VAL A 34 11.86 -2.76 3.70
C VAL A 34 11.22 -3.69 2.67
N GLU A 35 11.00 -3.23 1.45
CA GLU A 35 10.28 -4.01 0.44
C GLU A 35 10.99 -5.29 0.00
N GLN A 36 12.32 -5.36 0.12
CA GLN A 36 13.09 -6.54 -0.26
C GLN A 36 13.15 -7.61 0.83
N MET A 37 12.67 -7.30 2.03
CA MET A 37 12.55 -8.27 3.13
C MET A 37 11.23 -9.01 3.04
N ASP A 38 11.22 -10.27 3.44
CA ASP A 38 9.95 -10.97 3.65
C ASP A 38 9.15 -10.25 4.75
N PHE A 39 7.84 -10.25 4.63
CA PHE A 39 7.00 -9.50 5.57
C PHE A 39 7.25 -9.90 7.03
N GLU A 40 7.31 -11.18 7.30
CA GLU A 40 7.52 -11.71 8.65
C GLU A 40 8.92 -11.42 9.22
N GLU A 41 9.89 -11.08 8.37
CA GLU A 41 11.25 -10.70 8.78
C GLU A 41 11.35 -9.23 9.21
N VAL A 42 10.34 -8.42 8.91
CA VAL A 42 10.29 -7.02 9.34
C VAL A 42 10.10 -6.97 10.84
N THR A 43 11.00 -6.28 11.56
CA THR A 43 11.06 -6.29 13.02
C THR A 43 9.79 -5.82 13.71
N TYR A 44 9.01 -4.96 13.06
CA TYR A 44 7.74 -4.41 13.56
C TYR A 44 6.51 -5.06 12.90
N TRP A 45 6.66 -6.24 12.32
CA TRP A 45 5.56 -6.90 11.60
C TRP A 45 4.34 -7.14 12.48
N ASP A 46 4.54 -7.65 13.68
CA ASP A 46 3.44 -7.93 14.61
C ASP A 46 2.68 -6.66 14.99
N GLU A 47 3.40 -5.59 15.24
CA GLU A 47 2.82 -4.30 15.61
C GLU A 47 2.06 -3.65 14.45
N ILE A 48 2.62 -3.68 13.24
CA ILE A 48 1.95 -3.06 12.08
C ILE A 48 0.70 -3.84 11.69
N THR A 49 0.71 -5.16 11.78
CA THR A 49 -0.47 -5.98 11.51
C THR A 49 -1.56 -5.80 12.56
N GLU A 50 -1.19 -5.57 13.80
CA GLU A 50 -2.14 -5.16 14.85
C GLU A 50 -2.83 -3.84 14.50
N ILE A 51 -2.08 -2.87 13.98
CA ILE A 51 -2.64 -1.59 13.51
C ILE A 51 -3.57 -1.82 12.32
N PHE A 52 -3.23 -2.67 11.37
CA PHE A 52 -4.09 -3.01 10.24
C PHE A 52 -5.44 -3.60 10.70
N ASP A 53 -5.41 -4.51 11.65
CA ASP A 53 -6.62 -5.12 12.20
C ASP A 53 -7.45 -4.11 13.01
N TRP A 54 -6.79 -3.29 13.82
CA TRP A 54 -7.42 -2.22 14.57
C TRP A 54 -8.12 -1.21 13.63
N ALA A 55 -7.50 -0.86 12.51
CA ALA A 55 -8.06 0.08 11.56
C ALA A 55 -9.39 -0.39 10.98
N ARG A 56 -9.58 -1.69 10.81
CA ARG A 56 -10.85 -2.26 10.31
C ARG A 56 -12.05 -1.98 11.19
N THR A 57 -11.83 -1.82 12.48
CA THR A 57 -12.91 -1.62 13.47
C THR A 57 -12.99 -0.19 13.99
N HIS A 58 -11.96 0.62 13.81
CA HIS A 58 -11.85 1.97 14.39
C HIS A 58 -11.73 3.08 13.33
N VAL A 59 -11.47 2.76 12.08
CA VAL A 59 -11.30 3.73 11.01
C VAL A 59 -12.28 3.43 9.88
N THR A 60 -13.03 4.44 9.44
CA THR A 60 -14.03 4.26 8.40
C THR A 60 -13.39 3.91 7.07
N SER A 61 -12.34 4.62 6.66
CA SER A 61 -11.60 4.35 5.42
C SER A 61 -10.10 4.43 5.66
N THR A 62 -9.36 3.44 5.16
CA THR A 62 -7.91 3.36 5.27
C THR A 62 -7.27 3.34 3.89
N LEU A 63 -6.30 4.22 3.67
CA LEU A 63 -5.48 4.27 2.47
C LEU A 63 -4.10 3.68 2.79
N TYR A 64 -3.76 2.60 2.10
CA TYR A 64 -2.46 1.94 2.20
C TYR A 64 -1.61 2.35 1.00
N ILE A 65 -0.38 2.79 1.23
CA ILE A 65 0.51 3.33 0.20
C ILE A 65 1.85 2.59 0.18
N CYS A 66 2.34 2.27 -1.01
CA CYS A 66 3.65 1.65 -1.25
C CYS A 66 3.79 0.30 -0.54
N TRP A 67 4.84 0.14 0.27
CA TRP A 67 5.05 -1.09 1.04
C TRP A 67 3.85 -1.43 1.94
N ALA A 68 3.23 -0.42 2.55
CA ALA A 68 2.04 -0.64 3.38
C ALA A 68 0.89 -1.22 2.56
N ALA A 69 0.73 -0.85 1.29
CA ALA A 69 -0.26 -1.45 0.41
C ALA A 69 0.03 -2.93 0.16
N GLN A 70 1.26 -3.30 -0.11
CA GLN A 70 1.66 -4.70 -0.26
C GLN A 70 1.47 -5.48 1.04
N ALA A 71 1.87 -4.89 2.16
CA ALA A 71 1.73 -5.49 3.50
C ALA A 71 0.26 -5.71 3.88
N GLY A 72 -0.60 -4.73 3.62
CA GLY A 72 -2.03 -4.84 3.88
C GLY A 72 -2.72 -5.87 3.00
N LEU A 73 -2.38 -5.92 1.72
CA LEU A 73 -2.86 -6.94 0.79
C LEU A 73 -2.44 -8.35 1.22
N TYR A 74 -1.22 -8.49 1.68
CA TYR A 74 -0.72 -9.77 2.19
C TYR A 74 -1.41 -10.18 3.49
N HIS A 75 -1.44 -9.28 4.47
CA HIS A 75 -2.00 -9.58 5.80
C HIS A 75 -3.50 -9.89 5.75
N HIS A 76 -4.26 -9.07 5.04
CA HIS A 76 -5.72 -9.19 5.01
C HIS A 76 -6.24 -10.21 4.00
N TYR A 77 -5.54 -10.39 2.88
CA TYR A 77 -6.07 -11.15 1.74
C TYR A 77 -5.12 -12.23 1.22
N GLY A 78 -3.94 -12.38 1.82
CA GLY A 78 -2.98 -13.39 1.39
C GLY A 78 -2.35 -13.14 0.03
N VAL A 79 -2.40 -11.91 -0.49
CA VAL A 79 -1.80 -11.55 -1.77
C VAL A 79 -0.29 -11.41 -1.60
N PRO A 80 0.53 -12.28 -2.23
CA PRO A 80 1.98 -12.24 -2.06
C PRO A 80 2.61 -11.13 -2.88
N LYS A 81 3.82 -10.73 -2.49
CA LYS A 81 4.69 -9.92 -3.34
C LYS A 81 5.75 -10.78 -3.99
N TYR A 82 6.26 -10.31 -5.12
CA TYR A 82 7.31 -10.99 -5.88
C TYR A 82 8.47 -10.03 -6.12
N ALA A 83 9.69 -10.53 -5.99
CA ALA A 83 10.88 -9.77 -6.33
C ALA A 83 10.96 -9.57 -7.85
N LEU A 84 11.31 -8.36 -8.28
CA LEU A 84 11.61 -8.07 -9.69
C LEU A 84 13.08 -8.39 -9.97
N ASP A 85 13.37 -8.86 -11.18
CA ASP A 85 14.76 -9.12 -11.63
C ASP A 85 15.57 -7.83 -11.67
N LYS A 86 14.92 -6.72 -12.01
CA LYS A 86 15.50 -5.38 -12.05
C LYS A 86 14.58 -4.39 -11.36
N LYS A 87 15.17 -3.36 -10.75
CA LYS A 87 14.41 -2.21 -10.22
C LYS A 87 13.53 -1.65 -11.34
N MET A 88 12.24 -1.55 -11.07
CA MET A 88 11.30 -0.85 -11.95
C MET A 88 11.37 0.63 -11.65
N PHE A 89 11.87 1.42 -12.59
CA PHE A 89 12.03 2.86 -12.45
C PHE A 89 11.59 3.57 -13.73
N GLY A 90 10.73 4.55 -13.58
CA GLY A 90 10.26 5.35 -14.70
C GLY A 90 8.84 5.86 -14.52
N ILE A 91 8.33 6.48 -15.57
CA ILE A 91 6.95 6.96 -15.63
C ILE A 91 6.19 6.03 -16.59
N PHE A 92 5.11 5.43 -16.09
CA PHE A 92 4.35 4.42 -16.81
C PHE A 92 2.91 4.85 -17.00
N GLU A 93 2.37 4.51 -18.17
CA GLU A 93 0.96 4.70 -18.48
C GLU A 93 0.10 3.67 -17.75
N HIS A 94 -0.95 4.15 -17.12
CA HIS A 94 -1.92 3.34 -16.39
C HIS A 94 -3.32 3.54 -16.96
N ARG A 95 -4.14 2.50 -16.82
CA ARG A 95 -5.55 2.52 -17.19
C ARG A 95 -6.44 2.35 -15.99
N THR A 96 -7.55 3.10 -16.00
CA THR A 96 -8.64 2.85 -15.08
C THR A 96 -9.45 1.64 -15.59
N LEU A 97 -9.66 0.67 -14.71
CA LEU A 97 -10.43 -0.54 -15.02
C LEU A 97 -11.90 -0.42 -14.59
N GLN A 98 -12.20 0.55 -13.72
CA GLN A 98 -13.52 0.88 -13.23
C GLN A 98 -13.77 2.38 -13.41
N PRO A 99 -13.95 2.88 -14.66
CA PRO A 99 -13.98 4.32 -14.94
C PRO A 99 -15.12 5.07 -14.25
N LEU A 100 -16.19 4.37 -13.89
CA LEU A 100 -17.32 4.96 -13.15
C LEU A 100 -17.12 4.95 -11.64
N HIS A 101 -16.03 4.37 -11.14
CA HIS A 101 -15.76 4.37 -9.71
C HIS A 101 -15.51 5.81 -9.22
N PRO A 102 -16.11 6.20 -8.08
CA PRO A 102 -16.05 7.60 -7.59
C PRO A 102 -14.62 8.15 -7.40
N ILE A 103 -13.64 7.27 -7.10
CA ILE A 103 -12.24 7.69 -6.93
C ILE A 103 -11.63 8.27 -8.20
N PHE A 104 -12.17 7.93 -9.39
CA PHE A 104 -11.69 8.41 -10.67
C PHE A 104 -12.46 9.61 -11.20
N ARG A 105 -13.33 10.20 -10.39
CA ARG A 105 -14.08 11.40 -10.80
C ARG A 105 -13.10 12.53 -11.16
N GLY A 106 -13.14 12.98 -12.42
CA GLY A 106 -12.24 14.00 -12.95
C GLY A 106 -10.90 13.46 -13.46
N PHE A 107 -10.66 12.15 -13.42
CA PHE A 107 -9.49 11.53 -14.07
C PHE A 107 -9.82 11.13 -15.51
N ASP A 108 -8.82 11.21 -16.39
CA ASP A 108 -8.88 10.58 -17.69
C ASP A 108 -8.83 9.05 -17.56
N ASP A 109 -9.27 8.31 -18.59
CA ASP A 109 -9.20 6.84 -18.62
C ASP A 109 -7.75 6.32 -18.54
N MET A 110 -6.81 7.17 -18.92
CA MET A 110 -5.37 6.91 -18.90
C MET A 110 -4.65 8.02 -18.16
N PHE A 111 -3.67 7.64 -17.36
CA PHE A 111 -2.84 8.57 -16.59
C PHE A 111 -1.43 8.01 -16.41
N TYR A 112 -0.47 8.87 -16.10
CA TYR A 112 0.93 8.50 -15.93
C TYR A 112 1.31 8.51 -14.46
N VAL A 113 1.99 7.44 -14.03
CA VAL A 113 2.45 7.29 -12.65
C VAL A 113 3.94 6.96 -12.63
N PRO A 114 4.73 7.71 -11.85
CA PRO A 114 6.13 7.34 -11.62
C PRO A 114 6.20 6.11 -10.68
N HIS A 115 7.05 5.16 -11.05
CA HIS A 115 7.35 3.97 -10.25
C HIS A 115 8.84 3.92 -9.90
N SER A 116 9.13 3.53 -8.66
CA SER A 116 10.46 3.19 -8.17
C SER A 116 10.31 2.05 -7.17
N ARG A 117 10.52 0.80 -7.61
CA ARG A 117 10.29 -0.37 -6.77
C ARG A 117 11.08 -1.59 -7.22
N HIS A 118 11.31 -2.49 -6.28
CA HIS A 118 12.01 -3.76 -6.47
C HIS A 118 11.08 -4.97 -6.39
N THR A 119 9.82 -4.77 -6.05
CA THR A 119 8.83 -5.83 -5.88
C THR A 119 7.53 -5.47 -6.57
N GLU A 120 6.70 -6.49 -6.80
CA GLU A 120 5.37 -6.33 -7.39
C GLU A 120 4.34 -7.22 -6.71
N VAL A 121 3.08 -6.82 -6.77
CA VAL A 121 1.93 -7.70 -6.61
C VAL A 121 1.36 -8.01 -7.99
N ARG A 122 0.76 -9.18 -8.16
CA ARG A 122 0.30 -9.63 -9.47
C ARG A 122 -1.21 -9.60 -9.58
N ARG A 123 -1.67 -9.20 -10.76
CA ARG A 123 -3.09 -9.16 -11.12
C ARG A 123 -3.80 -10.49 -10.83
N GLU A 124 -3.20 -11.60 -11.20
CA GLU A 124 -3.78 -12.92 -11.04
C GLU A 124 -4.08 -13.24 -9.58
N ASP A 125 -3.20 -12.85 -8.68
CA ASP A 125 -3.37 -13.07 -7.24
C ASP A 125 -4.47 -12.18 -6.65
N ILE A 126 -4.59 -10.94 -7.13
CA ILE A 126 -5.68 -10.04 -6.73
C ILE A 126 -7.03 -10.56 -7.24
N GLN A 127 -7.09 -11.02 -8.48
CA GLN A 127 -8.33 -11.51 -9.08
C GLN A 127 -8.87 -12.79 -8.43
N LYS A 128 -8.03 -13.56 -7.74
CA LYS A 128 -8.45 -14.73 -6.97
C LYS A 128 -9.18 -14.37 -5.68
N VAL A 129 -9.13 -13.14 -5.24
CA VAL A 129 -9.75 -12.67 -3.99
C VAL A 129 -11.05 -11.94 -4.31
N PRO A 130 -12.22 -12.54 -4.01
CA PRO A 130 -13.52 -11.95 -4.36
C PRO A 130 -13.76 -10.55 -3.75
N GLU A 131 -13.16 -10.28 -2.58
CA GLU A 131 -13.31 -9.03 -1.85
C GLU A 131 -12.54 -7.88 -2.47
N LEU A 132 -11.55 -8.17 -3.33
CA LEU A 132 -10.71 -7.16 -3.97
C LEU A 132 -11.24 -6.81 -5.36
N THR A 133 -11.27 -5.51 -5.65
CA THR A 133 -11.53 -4.98 -6.99
C THR A 133 -10.30 -4.25 -7.49
N LEU A 134 -9.77 -4.66 -8.63
CA LEU A 134 -8.66 -3.99 -9.29
C LEU A 134 -9.18 -2.71 -9.96
N LEU A 135 -8.63 -1.55 -9.58
CA LEU A 135 -9.08 -0.24 -10.07
C LEU A 135 -8.24 0.29 -11.21
N SER A 136 -6.94 0.06 -11.18
CA SER A 136 -6.04 0.50 -12.24
C SER A 136 -4.80 -0.35 -12.35
N GLU A 137 -4.27 -0.44 -13.57
CA GLU A 137 -3.04 -1.16 -13.88
C GLU A 137 -2.30 -0.52 -15.04
N SER A 138 -1.03 -0.88 -15.19
CA SER A 138 -0.21 -0.59 -16.35
C SER A 138 0.16 -1.90 -17.01
N GLU A 139 0.19 -1.91 -18.34
CA GLU A 139 0.67 -3.06 -19.10
C GLU A 139 2.14 -3.38 -18.75
N ASP A 140 2.96 -2.34 -18.59
CA ASP A 140 4.39 -2.47 -18.29
C ASP A 140 4.70 -2.54 -16.80
N ALA A 141 4.00 -1.75 -15.98
CA ALA A 141 4.28 -1.62 -14.55
C ALA A 141 3.37 -2.48 -13.65
N GLY A 142 2.32 -3.09 -14.22
CA GLY A 142 1.42 -3.97 -13.48
C GLY A 142 0.37 -3.25 -12.63
N VAL A 143 -0.01 -3.87 -11.53
CA VAL A 143 -1.05 -3.38 -10.63
C VAL A 143 -0.64 -2.07 -9.98
N TYR A 144 -1.54 -1.10 -9.99
CA TYR A 144 -1.35 0.18 -9.30
C TYR A 144 -2.33 0.37 -8.15
N MET A 145 -3.60 0.15 -8.35
CA MET A 145 -4.64 0.46 -7.38
C MET A 145 -5.67 -0.66 -7.25
N ALA A 146 -5.99 -1.03 -6.01
CA ALA A 146 -7.06 -1.95 -5.69
C ALA A 146 -7.90 -1.42 -4.53
N VAL A 147 -9.14 -1.88 -4.41
CA VAL A 147 -10.07 -1.47 -3.35
C VAL A 147 -10.78 -2.68 -2.78
N ALA A 148 -11.13 -2.59 -1.50
CA ALA A 148 -11.89 -3.62 -0.80
C ALA A 148 -12.90 -2.99 0.19
N ARG A 149 -13.80 -3.82 0.71
CA ARG A 149 -14.78 -3.49 1.74
C ARG A 149 -15.65 -2.27 1.39
N GLY A 150 -16.11 -2.21 0.11
CA GLY A 150 -16.99 -1.13 -0.32
C GLY A 150 -16.34 0.25 -0.31
N GLY A 151 -15.03 0.32 -0.56
CA GLY A 151 -14.28 1.57 -0.55
C GLY A 151 -13.70 1.94 0.81
N ARG A 152 -13.72 1.04 1.78
CA ARG A 152 -13.12 1.28 3.10
C ARG A 152 -11.63 1.00 3.15
N GLU A 153 -11.11 0.23 2.21
CA GLU A 153 -9.68 -0.06 2.10
C GLU A 153 -9.23 0.22 0.69
N PHE A 154 -8.26 1.13 0.53
CA PHE A 154 -7.62 1.45 -0.74
C PHE A 154 -6.15 1.08 -0.66
N PHE A 155 -5.65 0.43 -1.72
CA PHE A 155 -4.27 -0.01 -1.82
C PHE A 155 -3.63 0.62 -3.06
N VAL A 156 -2.66 1.50 -2.84
CA VAL A 156 -1.91 2.17 -3.90
C VAL A 156 -0.47 1.66 -3.84
N THR A 157 -0.08 0.82 -4.78
CA THR A 157 1.13 0.01 -4.68
C THR A 157 2.44 0.76 -4.89
N CYS A 158 2.40 1.99 -5.40
CA CYS A 158 3.60 2.79 -5.59
C CYS A 158 3.30 4.28 -5.54
N LEU A 159 4.11 5.02 -4.77
CA LEU A 159 4.27 6.47 -4.88
C LEU A 159 5.77 6.76 -4.84
N LEU A 160 6.20 7.71 -5.67
CA LEU A 160 7.59 8.12 -5.68
C LEU A 160 7.82 9.15 -4.58
N TYR A 161 8.77 8.88 -3.69
CA TYR A 161 9.24 9.87 -2.74
C TYR A 161 10.38 10.68 -3.35
N THR A 162 10.48 11.96 -2.99
CA THR A 162 11.53 12.86 -3.49
C THR A 162 12.96 12.39 -3.14
N SER A 163 13.11 11.57 -2.09
CA SER A 163 14.37 10.94 -1.74
C SER A 163 14.79 9.83 -2.72
N ASP A 164 13.84 9.22 -3.43
CA ASP A 164 14.12 8.17 -4.42
C ASP A 164 14.51 8.74 -5.79
N ALA A 165 14.22 10.00 -6.02
CA ALA A 165 14.60 10.70 -7.25
C ALA A 165 16.07 11.12 -7.29
N ALA A 166 16.81 10.99 -6.18
CA ALA A 166 18.21 11.35 -6.05
C ALA A 166 19.19 10.15 -6.19
N ASP A 167 18.67 8.92 -6.27
CA ASP A 167 19.41 7.68 -6.48
C ASP A 167 19.18 7.16 -7.91
#